data_b42ab42bec44780245490aa40c5e7d59
#
_entry.id   b42ab42bec44780245490aa40c5e7d59
#
_cell.length_a   1.000
_cell.length_b   1.000
_cell.length_c   1.000
_cell.angle_alpha   90.00
_cell.angle_beta   90.00
_cell.angle_gamma   90.00
#
_symmetry.space_group_name_H-M   'P 1'
#
loop_
_entity.id
_entity.type
_entity.pdbx_description
1 polymer ?
#
loop_
_entity_poly.entity_id
_entity_poly.type
_entity_poly.pdbx_seq_one_letter_code
_entity_poly.pdbx_strand_id
1 'polypeptide(L)'
;MVYNVYDGLKKGEVYMRLNSIMIYYQLSKRFKINHAQYSQRYPVGRPVFYEPSVYTEGRAVIVDAKDALHCVNRLTGCVLLIIGSAGAACDRGNNDIVFLEEGISEKTLFNVLTEIFDIFDSWDEELNRIVNGNVGYQEILDTCRMVLPEPAALMDGDFKYIAYSNDERMYRNFVDDMNQLPLEDVNDLTSMPGFKELEQRREAFVYTAGEVVIYKNIYHENGYVGRLSLLIEEGQEESKTEYEKSVFDHLAGYVERLYDQCGGFELGPPRLADLHHMLKKCLETDGADEGELLRLLWSNKNLPGDVYYMLTIRENILQRGKAYNMRYLCSQMERMWPGTYCVTHNGDIAMLFNQKMFSKSTNLEFHKEMVYFLRESVLAAGCSREFTDISCIRSAYRQAEFAMEMGLRKNFTYCYHKFDDYGLDFLVKYGVGNFLPEQVCSRELLALYRYDRENETSYYKTLLTYARLQYNAVASAKALYIHRSSFINRMERIRELIHLDLEDPEERLYLLLSFRIMEEYSSKSGEK
;
A
#
# COMPACT_ATOMS: atom_id res chain seq x y z
N MET A 1 19.12 7.14 -26.62
CA MET A 1 17.80 7.70 -27.00
C MET A 1 16.90 6.51 -27.21
N VAL A 2 16.09 6.19 -26.21
CA VAL A 2 15.08 5.11 -26.33
C VAL A 2 13.88 5.76 -27.03
N TYR A 3 13.66 5.38 -28.26
CA TYR A 3 12.45 5.78 -28.99
C TYR A 3 11.25 5.10 -28.31
N ASN A 4 10.39 5.91 -27.73
CA ASN A 4 9.10 5.48 -27.23
C ASN A 4 8.27 5.04 -28.45
N VAL A 5 8.07 3.73 -28.62
CA VAL A 5 7.33 3.12 -29.74
C VAL A 5 5.82 3.51 -29.74
N TYR A 6 5.38 4.23 -28.73
CA TYR A 6 3.97 4.65 -28.52
C TYR A 6 3.59 6.02 -29.10
N ASP A 7 4.52 6.75 -29.72
CA ASP A 7 4.32 8.17 -30.11
C ASP A 7 3.60 8.40 -31.46
N GLY A 8 2.98 7.38 -32.03
CA GLY A 8 2.31 7.47 -33.34
C GLY A 8 0.84 7.08 -33.38
N LEU A 9 0.23 6.68 -32.26
CA LEU A 9 -1.16 6.22 -32.23
C LEU A 9 -2.10 7.32 -31.73
N LYS A 10 -3.24 7.53 -32.42
CA LYS A 10 -4.38 8.30 -31.90
C LYS A 10 -4.71 7.72 -30.53
N LYS A 11 -4.85 8.58 -29.51
CA LYS A 11 -5.29 8.17 -28.18
C LYS A 11 -6.53 7.28 -28.31
N GLY A 12 -6.38 5.97 -28.03
CA GLY A 12 -7.52 5.05 -27.90
C GLY A 12 -7.42 3.71 -28.64
N GLU A 13 -6.43 3.47 -29.52
CA GLU A 13 -6.33 2.20 -30.24
C GLU A 13 -5.03 1.49 -29.89
N VAL A 14 -5.11 0.41 -29.11
CA VAL A 14 -4.02 -0.53 -28.86
C VAL A 14 -4.21 -1.69 -29.83
N TYR A 15 -3.30 -1.88 -30.78
CA TYR A 15 -3.25 -3.06 -31.61
C TYR A 15 -2.01 -3.86 -31.27
N MET A 16 -2.20 -5.18 -31.11
CA MET A 16 -1.06 -6.04 -30.90
C MET A 16 -0.17 -6.06 -32.14
N ARG A 17 1.11 -5.82 -31.92
CA ARG A 17 2.12 -6.00 -32.96
C ARG A 17 3.08 -7.08 -32.49
N LEU A 18 3.09 -8.19 -33.19
CA LEU A 18 4.05 -9.25 -32.92
C LEU A 18 5.48 -8.70 -33.03
N ASN A 19 6.35 -9.17 -32.17
CA ASN A 19 7.79 -8.93 -32.29
C ASN A 19 8.52 -10.20 -32.76
N SER A 20 9.81 -10.09 -33.02
CA SER A 20 10.60 -11.20 -33.54
C SER A 20 10.67 -12.40 -32.60
N ILE A 21 10.73 -12.20 -31.29
CA ILE A 21 10.76 -13.29 -30.33
C ILE A 21 9.43 -14.05 -30.28
N MET A 22 8.31 -13.35 -30.42
CA MET A 22 7.00 -14.00 -30.47
C MET A 22 6.87 -14.89 -31.71
N ILE A 23 7.29 -14.40 -32.85
CA ILE A 23 7.33 -15.18 -34.10
C ILE A 23 8.29 -16.37 -33.97
N TYR A 24 9.51 -16.14 -33.47
CA TYR A 24 10.48 -17.19 -33.23
C TYR A 24 9.93 -18.31 -32.35
N TYR A 25 9.40 -17.95 -31.18
CA TYR A 25 8.87 -18.94 -30.22
C TYR A 25 7.69 -19.74 -30.79
N GLN A 26 6.78 -19.10 -31.52
CA GLN A 26 5.66 -19.80 -32.14
C GLN A 26 6.10 -20.71 -33.29
N LEU A 27 7.12 -20.29 -34.07
CA LEU A 27 7.70 -21.12 -35.13
C LEU A 27 8.50 -22.30 -34.55
N SER A 28 9.22 -22.13 -33.44
CA SER A 28 9.99 -23.20 -32.81
C SER A 28 9.15 -24.37 -32.31
N LYS A 29 7.86 -24.14 -32.05
CA LYS A 29 6.90 -25.22 -31.71
C LYS A 29 6.54 -26.11 -32.91
N ARG A 30 6.77 -25.64 -34.15
CA ARG A 30 6.31 -26.31 -35.37
C ARG A 30 7.45 -26.70 -36.31
N PHE A 31 8.55 -26.00 -36.23
CA PHE A 31 9.70 -26.20 -37.10
C PHE A 31 11.00 -26.24 -36.31
N LYS A 32 11.97 -27.01 -36.79
CA LYS A 32 13.30 -26.95 -36.24
C LYS A 32 13.99 -25.68 -36.73
N ILE A 33 14.45 -24.87 -35.78
CA ILE A 33 15.19 -23.65 -36.05
C ILE A 33 16.68 -23.94 -35.90
N ASN A 34 17.46 -23.69 -36.95
CA ASN A 34 18.90 -23.94 -36.97
C ASN A 34 19.69 -22.85 -36.26
N HIS A 35 19.26 -21.60 -36.44
CA HIS A 35 19.87 -20.43 -35.83
C HIS A 35 18.90 -19.26 -35.85
N ALA A 36 18.95 -18.38 -34.82
CA ALA A 36 18.17 -17.15 -34.79
C ALA A 36 18.97 -16.02 -34.12
N GLN A 37 18.79 -14.81 -34.63
CA GLN A 37 19.29 -13.57 -34.04
C GLN A 37 18.15 -12.58 -34.04
N TYR A 38 17.63 -12.26 -32.85
CA TYR A 38 16.51 -11.35 -32.68
C TYR A 38 16.82 -10.30 -31.61
N SER A 39 16.17 -9.14 -31.71
CA SER A 39 16.43 -7.98 -30.86
C SER A 39 15.23 -7.49 -30.09
N GLN A 40 14.05 -8.05 -30.27
CA GLN A 40 12.76 -7.60 -29.74
C GLN A 40 12.36 -6.15 -30.10
N ARG A 41 13.11 -5.47 -30.96
CA ARG A 41 13.03 -4.02 -31.17
C ARG A 41 11.95 -3.57 -32.15
N TYR A 42 11.47 -4.47 -33.00
CA TYR A 42 10.62 -4.08 -34.12
C TYR A 42 9.26 -4.76 -34.04
N PRO A 43 8.18 -3.97 -34.12
CA PRO A 43 6.85 -4.52 -34.36
C PRO A 43 6.84 -5.09 -35.79
N VAL A 44 6.37 -6.31 -35.93
CA VAL A 44 6.38 -7.06 -37.17
C VAL A 44 4.97 -7.13 -37.77
N GLY A 45 4.86 -6.70 -39.02
CA GLY A 45 3.62 -6.83 -39.79
C GLY A 45 3.51 -8.21 -40.49
N ARG A 46 2.35 -8.46 -41.09
CA ARG A 46 2.02 -9.73 -41.75
C ARG A 46 3.08 -10.19 -42.75
N PRO A 47 3.22 -11.51 -42.95
CA PRO A 47 4.27 -12.09 -43.80
C PRO A 47 4.13 -11.70 -45.26
N VAL A 48 5.27 -11.54 -45.91
CA VAL A 48 5.38 -11.31 -47.34
C VAL A 48 6.53 -12.15 -47.91
N PHE A 49 6.41 -12.52 -49.17
CA PHE A 49 7.54 -13.08 -49.88
C PHE A 49 8.51 -11.98 -50.30
N TYR A 50 9.80 -12.31 -50.30
CA TYR A 50 10.79 -11.37 -50.80
C TYR A 50 10.63 -11.14 -52.30
N GLU A 51 10.34 -9.92 -52.70
CA GLU A 51 10.37 -9.43 -54.08
C GLU A 51 11.06 -8.05 -54.08
N PRO A 52 11.95 -7.75 -55.02
CA PRO A 52 12.70 -6.49 -55.07
C PRO A 52 11.81 -5.23 -55.14
N SER A 53 10.58 -5.36 -55.59
CA SER A 53 9.61 -4.28 -55.77
C SER A 53 8.64 -4.12 -54.60
N VAL A 54 8.66 -5.03 -53.60
CA VAL A 54 7.72 -5.03 -52.47
C VAL A 54 8.31 -4.26 -51.30
N TYR A 55 7.49 -3.38 -50.67
CA TYR A 55 7.85 -2.71 -49.43
C TYR A 55 7.82 -3.71 -48.26
N THR A 56 8.96 -3.89 -47.61
CA THR A 56 9.18 -4.93 -46.61
C THR A 56 9.51 -4.43 -45.21
N GLU A 57 9.77 -3.13 -45.02
CA GLU A 57 10.14 -2.57 -43.73
C GLU A 57 9.05 -2.85 -42.70
N GLY A 58 9.43 -3.33 -41.50
CA GLY A 58 8.52 -3.70 -40.42
C GLY A 58 7.71 -4.97 -40.70
N ARG A 59 8.08 -5.84 -41.63
CA ARG A 59 7.34 -7.08 -41.96
C ARG A 59 8.15 -8.35 -41.70
N ALA A 60 7.46 -9.48 -41.59
CA ALA A 60 8.03 -10.80 -41.68
C ALA A 60 8.28 -11.14 -43.16
N VAL A 61 9.52 -11.32 -43.56
CA VAL A 61 9.89 -11.55 -44.95
C VAL A 61 10.40 -12.98 -45.13
N ILE A 62 9.72 -13.75 -45.95
CA ILE A 62 10.15 -15.12 -46.30
C ILE A 62 11.17 -15.06 -47.43
N VAL A 63 12.32 -15.67 -47.20
CA VAL A 63 13.50 -15.59 -48.07
C VAL A 63 14.07 -16.98 -48.31
N ASP A 64 14.36 -17.32 -49.57
CA ASP A 64 15.17 -18.52 -49.89
C ASP A 64 16.64 -18.29 -49.47
N ALA A 65 17.32 -19.34 -49.03
CA ALA A 65 18.72 -19.27 -48.60
C ALA A 65 19.65 -18.67 -49.66
N LYS A 66 19.33 -18.82 -50.94
CA LYS A 66 20.09 -18.26 -52.07
C LYS A 66 20.10 -16.74 -52.08
N ASP A 67 19.02 -16.13 -51.65
CA ASP A 67 18.83 -14.68 -51.66
C ASP A 67 19.16 -14.04 -50.31
N ALA A 68 19.46 -14.84 -49.27
CA ALA A 68 19.66 -14.40 -47.90
C ALA A 68 20.68 -13.27 -47.75
N LEU A 69 21.89 -13.43 -48.32
CA LEU A 69 22.95 -12.41 -48.25
C LEU A 69 22.57 -11.11 -48.97
N HIS A 70 21.82 -11.21 -50.06
CA HIS A 70 21.33 -10.04 -50.77
C HIS A 70 20.28 -9.29 -49.97
N CYS A 71 19.35 -10.02 -49.34
CA CYS A 71 18.31 -9.47 -48.52
C CYS A 71 18.82 -8.77 -47.25
N VAL A 72 19.76 -9.40 -46.53
CA VAL A 72 20.35 -8.84 -45.30
C VAL A 72 21.01 -7.49 -45.55
N ASN A 73 21.72 -7.35 -46.69
CA ASN A 73 22.43 -6.11 -47.03
C ASN A 73 21.52 -5.01 -47.58
N ARG A 74 20.31 -5.35 -48.01
CA ARG A 74 19.40 -4.41 -48.70
C ARG A 74 18.20 -3.99 -47.85
N LEU A 75 17.72 -4.90 -46.99
CA LEU A 75 16.54 -4.69 -46.15
C LEU A 75 16.95 -4.16 -44.78
N THR A 76 16.07 -3.38 -44.16
CA THR A 76 16.28 -2.85 -42.82
C THR A 76 14.98 -2.91 -42.03
N GLY A 77 15.06 -3.22 -40.73
CA GLY A 77 13.90 -3.23 -39.83
C GLY A 77 12.90 -4.36 -40.08
N CYS A 78 13.35 -5.48 -40.69
CA CYS A 78 12.53 -6.65 -41.00
C CYS A 78 12.84 -7.82 -40.09
N VAL A 79 11.95 -8.81 -40.05
CA VAL A 79 12.24 -10.17 -39.58
C VAL A 79 12.40 -11.07 -40.81
N LEU A 80 13.62 -11.52 -41.07
CA LEU A 80 13.95 -12.37 -42.20
C LEU A 80 13.82 -13.84 -41.81
N LEU A 81 12.94 -14.55 -42.46
CA LEU A 81 12.68 -15.98 -42.26
C LEU A 81 13.31 -16.75 -43.40
N ILE A 82 14.49 -17.30 -43.16
CA ILE A 82 15.35 -17.91 -44.20
C ILE A 82 15.20 -19.43 -44.13
N ILE A 83 14.78 -20.03 -45.24
CA ILE A 83 14.63 -21.49 -45.35
C ILE A 83 15.94 -22.08 -45.86
N GLY A 84 16.59 -22.92 -45.04
CA GLY A 84 17.86 -23.57 -45.34
C GLY A 84 19.05 -23.00 -44.57
N SER A 85 20.26 -23.49 -44.86
CA SER A 85 21.48 -23.04 -44.21
C SER A 85 22.18 -21.99 -45.08
N ALA A 86 22.10 -20.73 -44.71
CA ALA A 86 23.11 -19.76 -45.17
C ALA A 86 24.33 -19.95 -44.26
N GLY A 87 25.53 -20.09 -44.89
CA GLY A 87 26.77 -20.30 -44.14
C GLY A 87 26.92 -19.31 -42.97
N ALA A 88 27.58 -19.71 -41.89
CA ALA A 88 27.66 -19.09 -40.56
C ALA A 88 28.18 -17.63 -40.47
N ALA A 89 28.25 -16.89 -41.56
CA ALA A 89 28.81 -15.54 -41.67
C ALA A 89 27.80 -14.46 -42.09
N CYS A 90 26.48 -14.70 -41.88
CA CYS A 90 25.48 -13.69 -42.21
C CYS A 90 25.34 -12.72 -41.03
N ASP A 91 25.97 -11.55 -41.08
CA ASP A 91 25.72 -10.47 -40.13
C ASP A 91 24.28 -9.95 -40.35
N ARG A 92 23.50 -9.86 -39.31
CA ARG A 92 22.08 -9.48 -39.36
C ARG A 92 21.84 -8.04 -39.87
N GLY A 93 22.85 -7.19 -39.87
CA GLY A 93 22.66 -5.76 -40.10
C GLY A 93 21.64 -5.17 -39.12
N ASN A 94 20.65 -4.46 -39.66
CA ASN A 94 19.52 -3.90 -38.86
C ASN A 94 18.26 -4.78 -38.91
N ASN A 95 18.38 -6.09 -39.15
CA ASN A 95 17.25 -7.01 -39.22
C ASN A 95 17.34 -8.07 -38.12
N ASP A 96 16.20 -8.66 -37.79
CA ASP A 96 16.15 -9.90 -37.03
C ASP A 96 16.08 -11.08 -38.01
N ILE A 97 16.76 -12.19 -37.71
CA ILE A 97 16.90 -13.32 -38.64
C ILE A 97 16.55 -14.61 -37.92
N VAL A 98 15.78 -15.47 -38.62
CA VAL A 98 15.46 -16.83 -38.18
C VAL A 98 15.77 -17.80 -39.32
N PHE A 99 16.71 -18.72 -39.09
CA PHE A 99 17.07 -19.79 -40.06
C PHE A 99 16.27 -21.05 -39.73
N LEU A 100 15.45 -21.47 -40.67
CA LEU A 100 14.62 -22.66 -40.59
C LEU A 100 15.31 -23.84 -41.28
N GLU A 101 14.92 -25.06 -40.92
CA GLU A 101 15.44 -26.27 -41.53
C GLU A 101 15.16 -26.33 -43.04
N GLU A 102 16.01 -27.09 -43.77
CA GLU A 102 15.81 -27.34 -45.17
C GLU A 102 14.59 -28.24 -45.42
N GLY A 103 13.88 -28.03 -46.54
CA GLY A 103 12.73 -28.84 -46.94
C GLY A 103 11.36 -28.28 -46.54
N ILE A 104 11.30 -27.18 -45.78
CA ILE A 104 10.06 -26.45 -45.55
C ILE A 104 9.70 -25.71 -46.85
N SER A 105 8.45 -25.87 -47.34
CA SER A 105 8.01 -25.05 -48.46
C SER A 105 7.67 -23.62 -48.00
N GLU A 106 8.00 -22.62 -48.80
CA GLU A 106 7.65 -21.21 -48.54
C GLU A 106 6.14 -21.05 -48.30
N LYS A 107 5.32 -21.79 -49.04
CA LYS A 107 3.88 -21.79 -48.90
C LYS A 107 3.42 -22.32 -47.53
N THR A 108 4.09 -23.39 -47.04
CA THR A 108 3.82 -23.94 -45.70
C THR A 108 4.17 -22.92 -44.62
N LEU A 109 5.36 -22.31 -44.72
CA LEU A 109 5.81 -21.29 -43.78
C LEU A 109 4.88 -20.06 -43.79
N PHE A 110 4.47 -19.60 -44.98
CA PHE A 110 3.53 -18.49 -45.10
C PHE A 110 2.19 -18.78 -44.44
N ASN A 111 1.62 -19.97 -44.65
CA ASN A 111 0.36 -20.35 -44.01
C ASN A 111 0.47 -20.41 -42.49
N VAL A 112 1.56 -21.00 -41.96
CA VAL A 112 1.81 -21.06 -40.50
C VAL A 112 1.98 -19.68 -39.91
N LEU A 113 2.70 -18.78 -40.55
CA LEU A 113 2.84 -17.41 -40.12
C LEU A 113 1.48 -16.68 -40.12
N THR A 114 0.71 -16.84 -41.19
CA THR A 114 -0.64 -16.25 -41.27
C THR A 114 -1.51 -16.71 -40.13
N GLU A 115 -1.50 -18.03 -39.82
CA GLU A 115 -2.24 -18.59 -38.68
C GLU A 115 -1.77 -17.98 -37.34
N ILE A 116 -0.43 -17.79 -37.15
CA ILE A 116 0.08 -17.13 -35.94
C ILE A 116 -0.48 -15.70 -35.81
N PHE A 117 -0.42 -14.92 -36.88
CA PHE A 117 -0.97 -13.57 -36.90
C PHE A 117 -2.48 -13.56 -36.61
N ASP A 118 -3.24 -14.47 -37.21
CA ASP A 118 -4.70 -14.56 -37.03
C ASP A 118 -5.07 -14.92 -35.59
N ILE A 119 -4.31 -15.76 -34.88
CA ILE A 119 -4.50 -16.06 -33.47
C ILE A 119 -4.36 -14.79 -32.63
N PHE A 120 -3.29 -14.03 -32.82
CA PHE A 120 -3.05 -12.82 -32.03
C PHE A 120 -4.01 -11.68 -32.41
N ASP A 121 -4.36 -11.51 -33.67
CA ASP A 121 -5.38 -10.55 -34.11
C ASP A 121 -6.75 -10.88 -33.48
N SER A 122 -7.14 -12.16 -33.46
CA SER A 122 -8.40 -12.60 -32.83
C SER A 122 -8.40 -12.38 -31.32
N TRP A 123 -7.25 -12.62 -30.67
CA TRP A 123 -7.09 -12.35 -29.25
C TRP A 123 -7.19 -10.84 -28.93
N ASP A 124 -6.56 -10.01 -29.75
CA ASP A 124 -6.60 -8.54 -29.62
C ASP A 124 -8.01 -7.98 -29.84
N GLU A 125 -8.75 -8.51 -30.84
CA GLU A 125 -10.15 -8.18 -31.07
C GLU A 125 -11.04 -8.52 -29.85
N GLU A 126 -10.81 -9.69 -29.23
CA GLU A 126 -11.56 -10.12 -28.06
C GLU A 126 -11.23 -9.24 -26.83
N LEU A 127 -9.96 -8.91 -26.60
CA LEU A 127 -9.54 -7.97 -25.56
C LEU A 127 -10.20 -6.60 -25.75
N ASN A 128 -10.21 -6.09 -26.99
CA ASN A 128 -10.87 -4.83 -27.32
C ASN A 128 -12.40 -4.89 -27.05
N ARG A 129 -13.04 -6.02 -27.37
CA ARG A 129 -14.46 -6.24 -27.09
C ARG A 129 -14.77 -6.19 -25.59
N ILE A 130 -13.95 -6.86 -24.78
CA ILE A 130 -14.08 -6.92 -23.32
C ILE A 130 -13.91 -5.51 -22.72
N VAL A 131 -12.86 -4.81 -23.07
CA VAL A 131 -12.56 -3.47 -22.54
C VAL A 131 -13.63 -2.46 -22.96
N ASN A 132 -14.02 -2.43 -24.23
CA ASN A 132 -15.06 -1.50 -24.70
C ASN A 132 -16.45 -1.81 -24.14
N GLY A 133 -16.71 -3.06 -23.77
CA GLY A 133 -17.94 -3.50 -23.13
C GLY A 133 -17.94 -3.37 -21.61
N ASN A 134 -16.83 -2.97 -20.98
CA ASN A 134 -16.63 -2.96 -19.52
C ASN A 134 -17.03 -4.29 -18.88
N VAL A 135 -16.67 -5.43 -19.51
CA VAL A 135 -17.13 -6.76 -19.08
C VAL A 135 -16.48 -7.19 -17.78
N GLY A 136 -15.14 -7.21 -17.72
CA GLY A 136 -14.42 -7.51 -16.48
C GLY A 136 -12.96 -7.91 -16.65
N TYR A 137 -12.24 -7.92 -15.53
CA TYR A 137 -10.83 -8.32 -15.49
C TYR A 137 -10.67 -9.84 -15.59
N GLN A 138 -11.62 -10.60 -15.05
CA GLN A 138 -11.60 -12.06 -15.13
C GLN A 138 -11.66 -12.53 -16.58
N GLU A 139 -12.52 -11.92 -17.38
CA GLU A 139 -12.65 -12.22 -18.80
C GLU A 139 -11.39 -11.86 -19.58
N ILE A 140 -10.70 -10.76 -19.23
CA ILE A 140 -9.38 -10.43 -19.79
C ILE A 140 -8.40 -11.58 -19.54
N LEU A 141 -8.29 -12.08 -18.30
CA LEU A 141 -7.39 -13.17 -17.96
C LEU A 141 -7.78 -14.49 -18.60
N ASP A 142 -9.08 -14.78 -18.71
CA ASP A 142 -9.56 -16.03 -19.32
C ASP A 142 -9.20 -16.11 -20.80
N THR A 143 -9.13 -14.97 -21.51
CA THR A 143 -8.68 -14.93 -22.91
C THR A 143 -7.18 -15.24 -23.06
N CYS A 144 -6.37 -15.03 -21.98
CA CYS A 144 -4.92 -15.30 -22.04
C CYS A 144 -4.61 -16.75 -22.40
N ARG A 145 -5.48 -17.70 -22.07
CA ARG A 145 -5.29 -19.12 -22.40
C ARG A 145 -5.15 -19.41 -23.90
N MET A 146 -5.58 -18.48 -24.75
CA MET A 146 -5.38 -18.58 -26.20
C MET A 146 -3.89 -18.48 -26.57
N VAL A 147 -3.11 -17.71 -25.81
CA VAL A 147 -1.71 -17.39 -26.11
C VAL A 147 -0.74 -17.83 -25.01
N LEU A 148 -1.20 -17.91 -23.76
CA LEU A 148 -0.45 -18.31 -22.57
C LEU A 148 -1.20 -19.42 -21.83
N PRO A 149 -0.70 -20.66 -21.82
CA PRO A 149 -1.34 -21.76 -21.08
C PRO A 149 -1.05 -21.76 -19.58
N GLU A 150 -0.03 -21.02 -19.13
CA GLU A 150 0.38 -20.94 -17.75
C GLU A 150 -0.61 -20.16 -16.89
N PRO A 151 -0.75 -20.48 -15.58
CA PRO A 151 -1.64 -19.78 -14.68
C PRO A 151 -1.23 -18.31 -14.50
N ALA A 152 -2.19 -17.42 -14.66
CA ALA A 152 -2.01 -15.99 -14.51
C ALA A 152 -2.95 -15.42 -13.44
N ALA A 153 -2.55 -14.32 -12.82
CA ALA A 153 -3.37 -13.57 -11.89
C ALA A 153 -3.16 -12.06 -12.03
N LEU A 154 -4.18 -11.29 -11.65
CA LEU A 154 -4.14 -9.85 -11.48
C LEU A 154 -4.39 -9.53 -10.01
N MET A 155 -3.49 -8.80 -9.40
CA MET A 155 -3.60 -8.30 -8.02
C MET A 155 -3.62 -6.78 -8.02
N ASP A 156 -4.33 -6.18 -7.08
CA ASP A 156 -4.22 -4.76 -6.79
C ASP A 156 -2.95 -4.43 -5.97
N GLY A 157 -2.74 -3.13 -5.70
CA GLY A 157 -1.60 -2.65 -4.89
C GLY A 157 -1.63 -3.12 -3.43
N ASP A 158 -2.74 -3.67 -2.97
CA ASP A 158 -2.96 -4.17 -1.61
C ASP A 158 -2.93 -5.71 -1.56
N PHE A 159 -2.40 -6.37 -2.61
CA PHE A 159 -2.25 -7.83 -2.74
C PHE A 159 -3.57 -8.61 -2.76
N LYS A 160 -4.69 -7.96 -3.07
CA LYS A 160 -5.97 -8.61 -3.31
C LYS A 160 -6.01 -9.13 -4.75
N TYR A 161 -6.42 -10.37 -4.94
CA TYR A 161 -6.66 -10.93 -6.27
C TYR A 161 -7.94 -10.36 -6.87
N ILE A 162 -7.79 -9.66 -7.98
CA ILE A 162 -8.89 -9.11 -8.76
C ILE A 162 -9.43 -10.15 -9.73
N ALA A 163 -8.52 -10.90 -10.34
CA ALA A 163 -8.82 -11.99 -11.25
C ALA A 163 -7.67 -13.02 -11.23
N TYR A 164 -7.97 -14.28 -11.45
CA TYR A 164 -6.95 -15.33 -11.52
C TYR A 164 -7.43 -16.56 -12.31
N SER A 165 -6.47 -17.29 -12.86
CA SER A 165 -6.74 -18.54 -13.56
C SER A 165 -7.26 -19.61 -12.60
N ASN A 166 -8.30 -20.34 -13.01
CA ASN A 166 -8.81 -21.50 -12.27
C ASN A 166 -7.83 -22.69 -12.43
N ASP A 167 -6.76 -22.69 -11.62
CA ASP A 167 -5.69 -23.70 -11.61
C ASP A 167 -5.36 -24.05 -10.16
N GLU A 168 -5.20 -25.36 -9.85
CA GLU A 168 -4.90 -25.80 -8.48
C GLU A 168 -3.61 -25.20 -7.91
N ARG A 169 -2.62 -24.89 -8.74
CA ARG A 169 -1.36 -24.27 -8.33
C ARG A 169 -1.58 -22.86 -7.76
N MET A 170 -2.58 -22.13 -8.27
CA MET A 170 -2.95 -20.82 -7.74
C MET A 170 -3.64 -20.91 -6.38
N TYR A 171 -4.56 -21.88 -6.21
CA TYR A 171 -5.33 -22.02 -4.97
C TYR A 171 -4.51 -22.51 -3.78
N ARG A 172 -3.58 -23.43 -4.01
CA ARG A 172 -2.84 -24.07 -2.90
C ARG A 172 -1.77 -23.16 -2.28
N ASN A 173 -1.18 -22.29 -3.07
CA ASN A 173 0.03 -21.59 -2.68
C ASN A 173 -0.12 -20.06 -2.56
N PHE A 174 -1.17 -19.47 -3.16
CA PHE A 174 -1.23 -18.03 -3.35
C PHE A 174 -2.53 -17.35 -2.94
N VAL A 175 -3.61 -18.08 -2.71
CA VAL A 175 -4.93 -17.48 -2.43
C VAL A 175 -5.44 -17.96 -1.08
N ASP A 176 -5.64 -17.04 -0.14
CA ASP A 176 -6.29 -17.33 1.13
C ASP A 176 -7.83 -17.35 1.02
N ASP A 177 -8.51 -17.71 2.11
CA ASP A 177 -9.99 -17.74 2.18
C ASP A 177 -10.64 -16.38 1.89
N MET A 178 -9.85 -15.29 1.89
CA MET A 178 -10.29 -13.92 1.64
C MET A 178 -9.92 -13.40 0.24
N ASN A 179 -9.47 -14.26 -0.64
CA ASN A 179 -9.02 -13.92 -2.00
C ASN A 179 -7.81 -12.96 -2.02
N GLN A 180 -6.86 -13.19 -1.11
CA GLN A 180 -5.63 -12.41 -1.00
C GLN A 180 -4.41 -13.30 -0.93
N LEU A 181 -3.24 -12.67 -1.12
CA LEU A 181 -1.96 -13.29 -0.78
C LEU A 181 -1.88 -13.44 0.75
N PRO A 182 -1.47 -14.61 1.29
CA PRO A 182 -1.30 -14.81 2.73
C PRO A 182 -0.41 -13.75 3.38
N LEU A 183 -0.75 -13.33 4.61
CA LEU A 183 -0.03 -12.24 5.30
C LEU A 183 1.47 -12.52 5.46
N GLU A 184 1.84 -13.79 5.67
CA GLU A 184 3.24 -14.19 5.78
C GLU A 184 3.99 -13.90 4.48
N ASP A 185 3.42 -14.27 3.34
CA ASP A 185 4.00 -14.04 2.01
C ASP A 185 4.08 -12.55 1.67
N VAL A 186 3.06 -11.76 2.03
CA VAL A 186 3.08 -10.29 1.87
C VAL A 186 4.21 -9.67 2.69
N ASN A 187 4.36 -10.09 3.95
CA ASN A 187 5.42 -9.57 4.81
C ASN A 187 6.81 -9.96 4.30
N ASP A 188 6.98 -11.19 3.84
CA ASP A 188 8.24 -11.65 3.27
C ASP A 188 8.59 -10.88 2.00
N LEU A 189 7.64 -10.69 1.10
CA LEU A 189 7.81 -9.90 -0.13
C LEU A 189 8.17 -8.43 0.19
N THR A 190 7.40 -7.78 1.07
CA THR A 190 7.55 -6.35 1.35
C THR A 190 8.79 -6.02 2.20
N SER A 191 9.28 -6.98 2.98
CA SER A 191 10.51 -6.83 3.78
C SER A 191 11.81 -7.05 2.99
N MET A 192 11.71 -7.58 1.77
CA MET A 192 12.89 -7.80 0.93
C MET A 192 13.56 -6.50 0.51
N PRO A 193 14.89 -6.39 0.59
CA PRO A 193 15.62 -5.24 0.06
C PRO A 193 15.28 -5.03 -1.41
N GLY A 194 14.93 -3.81 -1.80
CA GLY A 194 14.61 -3.47 -3.19
C GLY A 194 13.16 -3.73 -3.62
N PHE A 195 12.26 -4.16 -2.74
CA PHE A 195 10.85 -4.38 -3.09
C PHE A 195 10.18 -3.13 -3.67
N LYS A 196 10.40 -1.95 -3.06
CA LYS A 196 9.88 -0.66 -3.57
C LYS A 196 10.42 -0.31 -4.97
N GLU A 197 11.62 -0.77 -5.31
CA GLU A 197 12.21 -0.60 -6.63
C GLU A 197 11.52 -1.49 -7.66
N LEU A 198 11.02 -2.67 -7.25
CA LEU A 198 10.24 -3.54 -8.12
C LEU A 198 8.92 -2.89 -8.55
N GLU A 199 8.27 -2.10 -7.69
CA GLU A 199 7.05 -1.36 -8.03
C GLU A 199 7.28 -0.26 -9.09
N GLN A 200 8.52 0.14 -9.34
CA GLN A 200 8.88 1.16 -10.33
C GLN A 200 9.23 0.57 -11.70
N ARG A 201 9.35 -0.76 -11.82
CA ARG A 201 9.68 -1.42 -13.09
C ARG A 201 8.52 -1.35 -14.06
N ARG A 202 8.76 -0.73 -15.22
CA ARG A 202 7.76 -0.58 -16.29
C ARG A 202 7.66 -1.78 -17.21
N GLU A 203 8.73 -2.54 -17.37
CA GLU A 203 8.79 -3.74 -18.22
C GLU A 203 8.45 -4.98 -17.40
N ALA A 204 8.01 -6.05 -18.09
CA ALA A 204 7.80 -7.34 -17.44
C ALA A 204 9.14 -7.94 -16.98
N PHE A 205 9.18 -8.52 -15.78
CA PHE A 205 10.39 -9.04 -15.17
C PHE A 205 10.16 -10.37 -14.45
N VAL A 206 11.21 -11.19 -14.39
CA VAL A 206 11.18 -12.44 -13.61
C VAL A 206 11.51 -12.15 -12.16
N TYR A 207 10.75 -12.79 -11.27
CA TYR A 207 10.96 -12.76 -9.83
C TYR A 207 10.94 -14.17 -9.28
N THR A 208 11.86 -14.48 -8.35
CA THR A 208 11.99 -15.80 -7.74
C THR A 208 11.97 -15.65 -6.22
N ALA A 209 10.91 -16.19 -5.60
CA ALA A 209 10.79 -16.27 -4.15
C ALA A 209 10.05 -17.58 -3.82
N GLY A 210 10.77 -18.72 -3.90
CA GLY A 210 10.19 -20.04 -3.85
C GLY A 210 9.70 -20.52 -5.21
N GLU A 211 8.69 -19.87 -5.76
CA GLU A 211 8.20 -20.07 -7.12
C GLU A 211 8.82 -19.05 -8.09
N VAL A 212 8.87 -19.38 -9.38
CA VAL A 212 9.34 -18.46 -10.42
C VAL A 212 8.15 -17.83 -11.11
N VAL A 213 8.09 -16.51 -11.08
CA VAL A 213 6.95 -15.73 -11.55
C VAL A 213 7.41 -14.62 -12.48
N ILE A 214 6.71 -14.41 -13.58
CA ILE A 214 6.84 -13.20 -14.38
C ILE A 214 5.86 -12.18 -13.82
N TYR A 215 6.35 -11.01 -13.43
CA TYR A 215 5.55 -9.87 -12.99
C TYR A 215 5.51 -8.78 -14.06
N LYS A 216 4.34 -8.15 -14.18
CA LYS A 216 4.15 -6.91 -14.92
C LYS A 216 3.31 -5.95 -14.11
N ASN A 217 3.87 -4.81 -13.75
CA ASN A 217 3.19 -3.79 -12.99
C ASN A 217 2.17 -3.02 -13.85
N ILE A 218 1.06 -2.65 -13.22
CA ILE A 218 -0.04 -1.86 -13.78
C ILE A 218 0.02 -0.47 -13.19
N TYR A 219 -0.15 0.55 -14.04
CA TYR A 219 -0.06 1.95 -13.64
C TYR A 219 -1.28 2.76 -14.06
N HIS A 220 -1.62 3.74 -13.23
CA HIS A 220 -2.57 4.80 -13.55
C HIS A 220 -1.93 6.15 -13.22
N GLU A 221 -1.95 7.12 -14.15
CA GLU A 221 -1.35 8.45 -13.97
C GLU A 221 0.09 8.44 -13.38
N ASN A 222 0.92 7.49 -13.78
CA ASN A 222 2.26 7.22 -13.25
C ASN A 222 2.33 6.62 -11.83
N GLY A 223 1.20 6.38 -11.15
CA GLY A 223 1.14 5.64 -9.89
C GLY A 223 1.01 4.13 -10.10
N TYR A 224 1.72 3.33 -9.31
CA TYR A 224 1.53 1.89 -9.26
C TYR A 224 0.16 1.58 -8.64
N VAL A 225 -0.67 0.76 -9.32
CA VAL A 225 -2.01 0.41 -8.85
C VAL A 225 -2.20 -1.09 -8.68
N GLY A 226 -1.37 -1.92 -9.30
CA GLY A 226 -1.50 -3.36 -9.21
C GLY A 226 -0.48 -4.09 -10.07
N ARG A 227 -0.65 -5.40 -10.19
CA ARG A 227 0.33 -6.28 -10.83
C ARG A 227 -0.32 -7.49 -11.47
N LEU A 228 0.09 -7.78 -12.71
CA LEU A 228 -0.10 -9.08 -13.34
C LEU A 228 1.01 -10.04 -12.91
N SER A 229 0.68 -11.30 -12.70
CA SER A 229 1.61 -12.38 -12.38
C SER A 229 1.34 -13.58 -13.26
N LEU A 230 2.40 -14.25 -13.74
CA LEU A 230 2.36 -15.50 -14.50
C LEU A 230 3.29 -16.50 -13.82
N LEU A 231 2.75 -17.62 -13.40
CA LEU A 231 3.53 -18.70 -12.80
C LEU A 231 4.22 -19.49 -13.91
N ILE A 232 5.56 -19.56 -13.87
CA ILE A 232 6.35 -20.25 -14.87
C ILE A 232 7.15 -21.41 -14.27
N GLU A 233 7.62 -22.32 -15.13
CA GLU A 233 8.46 -23.45 -14.71
C GLU A 233 9.90 -22.98 -14.45
N GLU A 234 10.51 -23.47 -13.37
CA GLU A 234 11.91 -23.21 -13.07
C GLU A 234 12.81 -23.83 -14.17
N GLY A 235 13.74 -23.01 -14.69
CA GLY A 235 14.67 -23.46 -15.72
C GLY A 235 14.08 -23.59 -17.13
N GLN A 236 12.89 -23.03 -17.40
CA GLN A 236 12.35 -22.98 -18.76
C GLN A 236 13.27 -22.21 -19.72
N GLU A 237 13.11 -22.45 -21.02
CA GLU A 237 13.91 -21.78 -22.04
C GLU A 237 13.76 -20.25 -22.01
N GLU A 238 14.86 -19.52 -22.18
CA GLU A 238 14.89 -18.06 -22.22
C GLU A 238 13.92 -17.50 -23.29
N SER A 239 13.86 -18.15 -24.45
CA SER A 239 12.97 -17.77 -25.55
C SER A 239 11.48 -17.80 -25.15
N LYS A 240 11.09 -18.80 -24.37
CA LYS A 240 9.73 -18.91 -23.80
C LYS A 240 9.47 -17.76 -22.83
N THR A 241 10.40 -17.52 -21.91
CA THR A 241 10.29 -16.43 -20.92
C THR A 241 10.16 -15.06 -21.58
N GLU A 242 10.94 -14.78 -22.59
CA GLU A 242 10.88 -13.50 -23.32
C GLU A 242 9.59 -13.35 -24.15
N TYR A 243 9.09 -14.46 -24.72
CA TYR A 243 7.76 -14.51 -25.34
C TYR A 243 6.66 -14.14 -24.34
N GLU A 244 6.65 -14.79 -23.17
CA GLU A 244 5.67 -14.57 -22.11
C GLU A 244 5.70 -13.13 -21.60
N LYS A 245 6.87 -12.54 -21.41
CA LYS A 245 7.02 -11.12 -21.05
C LYS A 245 6.40 -10.21 -22.10
N SER A 246 6.63 -10.48 -23.38
CA SER A 246 6.09 -9.67 -24.49
C SER A 246 4.55 -9.72 -24.53
N VAL A 247 3.97 -10.88 -24.28
CA VAL A 247 2.51 -11.04 -24.19
C VAL A 247 1.96 -10.30 -22.97
N PHE A 248 2.63 -10.38 -21.82
CA PHE A 248 2.22 -9.68 -20.59
C PHE A 248 2.34 -8.17 -20.70
N ASP A 249 3.36 -7.65 -21.39
CA ASP A 249 3.47 -6.22 -21.65
C ASP A 249 2.29 -5.69 -22.46
N HIS A 250 1.82 -6.47 -23.46
CA HIS A 250 0.65 -6.12 -24.25
C HIS A 250 -0.64 -6.19 -23.42
N LEU A 251 -0.85 -7.29 -22.68
CA LEU A 251 -2.01 -7.49 -21.81
C LEU A 251 -2.18 -6.36 -20.79
N ALA A 252 -1.07 -5.89 -20.20
CA ALA A 252 -1.08 -4.80 -19.22
C ALA A 252 -1.72 -3.54 -19.79
N GLY A 253 -1.49 -3.22 -21.07
CA GLY A 253 -2.11 -2.06 -21.71
C GLY A 253 -3.64 -2.14 -21.76
N TYR A 254 -4.22 -3.34 -21.87
CA TYR A 254 -5.67 -3.55 -21.81
C TYR A 254 -6.21 -3.44 -20.37
N VAL A 255 -5.46 -3.99 -19.41
CA VAL A 255 -5.82 -3.86 -17.99
C VAL A 255 -5.80 -2.39 -17.55
N GLU A 256 -4.77 -1.63 -17.95
CA GLU A 256 -4.65 -0.19 -17.67
C GLU A 256 -5.81 0.59 -18.31
N ARG A 257 -6.16 0.31 -19.57
CA ARG A 257 -7.32 0.93 -20.24
C ARG A 257 -8.63 0.64 -19.52
N LEU A 258 -8.88 -0.60 -19.12
CA LEU A 258 -10.09 -0.95 -18.38
C LEU A 258 -10.11 -0.26 -17.01
N TYR A 259 -8.96 -0.20 -16.35
CA TYR A 259 -8.79 0.53 -15.08
C TYR A 259 -9.16 2.01 -15.22
N ASP A 260 -8.66 2.68 -16.27
CA ASP A 260 -8.95 4.09 -16.56
C ASP A 260 -10.43 4.33 -16.86
N GLN A 261 -11.08 3.42 -17.59
CA GLN A 261 -12.50 3.51 -17.94
C GLN A 261 -13.42 3.30 -16.73
N CYS A 262 -13.05 2.37 -15.83
CA CYS A 262 -13.86 2.00 -14.67
C CYS A 262 -13.54 2.85 -13.42
N GLY A 263 -12.40 3.58 -13.44
CA GLY A 263 -11.90 4.34 -12.30
C GLY A 263 -11.34 3.46 -11.18
N GLY A 264 -10.95 2.21 -11.48
CA GLY A 264 -10.38 1.27 -10.52
C GLY A 264 -10.57 -0.19 -10.88
N PHE A 265 -10.14 -1.08 -10.00
CA PHE A 265 -10.35 -2.53 -10.15
C PHE A 265 -11.77 -2.99 -9.80
N GLU A 266 -12.54 -2.21 -9.07
CA GLU A 266 -13.93 -2.54 -8.76
C GLU A 266 -14.86 -2.12 -9.92
N LEU A 267 -15.57 -3.09 -10.48
CA LEU A 267 -16.59 -2.85 -11.52
C LEU A 267 -17.86 -2.34 -10.84
N GLY A 268 -17.97 -1.05 -10.70
CA GLY A 268 -19.12 -0.38 -10.08
C GLY A 268 -18.84 1.11 -9.87
N PRO A 269 -19.83 1.91 -9.42
CA PRO A 269 -19.54 3.29 -9.12
C PRO A 269 -18.42 3.35 -8.07
N PRO A 270 -17.38 4.18 -8.26
CA PRO A 270 -16.17 4.26 -7.42
C PRO A 270 -16.49 4.90 -6.06
N ARG A 271 -17.22 4.16 -5.21
CA ARG A 271 -17.76 4.68 -3.93
C ARG A 271 -16.76 4.58 -2.78
N LEU A 272 -15.96 3.51 -2.76
CA LEU A 272 -15.02 3.28 -1.65
C LEU A 272 -13.70 4.02 -1.86
N ALA A 273 -13.16 4.01 -3.07
CA ALA A 273 -11.95 4.76 -3.42
C ALA A 273 -12.13 6.27 -3.24
N ASP A 274 -13.29 6.82 -3.64
CA ASP A 274 -13.63 8.23 -3.43
C ASP A 274 -13.74 8.56 -1.94
N LEU A 275 -14.31 7.63 -1.15
CA LEU A 275 -14.42 7.79 0.30
C LEU A 275 -13.04 7.81 0.96
N HIS A 276 -12.14 6.90 0.60
CA HIS A 276 -10.77 6.89 1.10
C HIS A 276 -10.01 8.17 0.72
N HIS A 277 -10.14 8.61 -0.54
CA HIS A 277 -9.53 9.85 -0.99
C HIS A 277 -10.04 11.05 -0.18
N MET A 278 -11.36 11.15 0.00
CA MET A 278 -11.97 12.25 0.74
C MET A 278 -11.65 12.19 2.23
N LEU A 279 -11.65 11.00 2.84
CA LEU A 279 -11.22 10.79 4.23
C LEU A 279 -9.78 11.30 4.42
N LYS A 280 -8.87 10.90 3.56
CA LYS A 280 -7.48 11.35 3.59
C LYS A 280 -7.38 12.87 3.44
N LYS A 281 -8.09 13.47 2.49
CA LYS A 281 -8.14 14.91 2.27
C LYS A 281 -8.66 15.67 3.50
N CYS A 282 -9.69 15.16 4.20
CA CYS A 282 -10.19 15.74 5.44
C CYS A 282 -9.15 15.70 6.57
N LEU A 283 -8.26 14.73 6.59
CA LEU A 283 -7.17 14.66 7.57
C LEU A 283 -6.01 15.62 7.25
N GLU A 284 -5.71 15.83 5.96
CA GLU A 284 -4.55 16.60 5.48
C GLU A 284 -4.81 18.10 5.38
N THR A 285 -6.03 18.52 4.98
CA THR A 285 -6.33 19.89 4.58
C THR A 285 -7.35 20.55 5.48
N ASP A 286 -7.05 21.73 6.01
CA ASP A 286 -8.04 22.57 6.71
C ASP A 286 -9.08 23.09 5.70
N GLY A 287 -10.37 22.90 6.02
CA GLY A 287 -11.47 23.33 5.16
C GLY A 287 -11.77 22.37 3.99
N ALA A 288 -11.36 21.11 4.09
CA ALA A 288 -11.85 20.07 3.19
C ALA A 288 -13.39 19.97 3.26
N ASP A 289 -14.00 19.52 2.16
CA ASP A 289 -15.46 19.40 2.09
C ASP A 289 -15.95 18.15 2.88
N GLU A 290 -16.15 18.33 4.19
CA GLU A 290 -16.73 17.30 5.06
C GLU A 290 -18.17 16.91 4.59
N GLY A 291 -18.86 17.80 3.90
CA GLY A 291 -20.17 17.51 3.32
C GLY A 291 -20.09 16.47 2.21
N GLU A 292 -19.02 16.47 1.42
CA GLU A 292 -18.78 15.43 0.42
C GLU A 292 -18.42 14.10 1.07
N LEU A 293 -17.56 14.09 2.08
CA LEU A 293 -17.30 12.88 2.87
C LEU A 293 -18.58 12.29 3.45
N LEU A 294 -19.46 13.14 3.99
CA LEU A 294 -20.74 12.70 4.55
C LEU A 294 -21.65 12.06 3.48
N ARG A 295 -21.72 12.64 2.27
CA ARG A 295 -22.47 12.06 1.14
C ARG A 295 -21.94 10.69 0.74
N LEU A 296 -20.61 10.53 0.70
CA LEU A 296 -19.96 9.26 0.38
C LEU A 296 -20.21 8.21 1.47
N LEU A 297 -20.17 8.60 2.75
CA LEU A 297 -20.54 7.73 3.87
C LEU A 297 -22.00 7.25 3.75
N TRP A 298 -22.94 8.14 3.47
CA TRP A 298 -24.35 7.76 3.27
C TRP A 298 -24.54 6.83 2.08
N SER A 299 -23.81 7.04 0.98
CA SER A 299 -23.80 6.13 -0.14
C SER A 299 -23.29 4.73 0.20
N ASN A 300 -22.48 4.62 1.26
CA ASN A 300 -21.96 3.38 1.82
C ASN A 300 -22.74 2.90 3.07
N LYS A 301 -24.04 3.13 3.10
CA LYS A 301 -25.00 2.66 4.14
C LYS A 301 -24.82 3.26 5.53
N ASN A 302 -24.00 4.28 5.71
CA ASN A 302 -23.98 5.03 6.95
C ASN A 302 -25.23 5.92 7.02
N LEU A 303 -25.73 6.18 8.24
CA LEU A 303 -26.95 6.93 8.47
C LEU A 303 -26.67 8.21 9.27
N PRO A 304 -27.49 9.27 9.10
CA PRO A 304 -27.42 10.43 9.95
C PRO A 304 -27.56 10.05 11.43
N GLY A 305 -26.68 10.55 12.28
CA GLY A 305 -26.65 10.26 13.72
C GLY A 305 -25.97 8.95 14.10
N ASP A 306 -25.30 8.28 13.15
CA ASP A 306 -24.40 7.19 13.49
C ASP A 306 -23.24 7.69 14.36
N VAL A 307 -22.76 6.80 15.22
CA VAL A 307 -21.65 7.08 16.14
C VAL A 307 -20.35 6.55 15.55
N TYR A 308 -19.37 7.43 15.49
CA TYR A 308 -18.05 7.14 14.92
C TYR A 308 -16.95 7.22 15.98
N TYR A 309 -15.89 6.48 15.74
CA TYR A 309 -14.59 6.59 16.40
C TYR A 309 -13.50 6.79 15.36
N MET A 310 -12.47 7.53 15.74
CA MET A 310 -11.26 7.64 14.96
C MET A 310 -10.13 6.91 15.68
N LEU A 311 -9.44 6.03 14.96
CA LEU A 311 -8.27 5.34 15.47
C LEU A 311 -7.05 5.74 14.65
N THR A 312 -5.90 5.80 15.31
CA THR A 312 -4.60 5.82 14.64
C THR A 312 -3.84 4.56 15.04
N ILE A 313 -3.26 3.85 14.07
CA ILE A 313 -2.64 2.54 14.27
C ILE A 313 -1.23 2.58 13.70
N ARG A 314 -0.26 2.11 14.47
CA ARG A 314 1.18 2.15 14.16
C ARG A 314 1.84 0.84 14.55
N GLU A 315 2.95 0.52 13.89
CA GLU A 315 3.83 -0.56 14.34
C GLU A 315 4.39 -0.29 15.74
N ASN A 316 4.37 -1.31 16.60
CA ASN A 316 4.99 -1.19 17.91
C ASN A 316 6.51 -1.32 17.80
N ILE A 317 7.22 -0.19 17.84
CA ILE A 317 8.67 -0.03 17.60
C ILE A 317 9.54 -0.95 18.49
N LEU A 318 9.02 -1.42 19.61
CA LEU A 318 9.78 -2.25 20.55
C LEU A 318 9.95 -3.71 20.11
N GLN A 319 9.24 -4.15 19.09
CA GLN A 319 9.32 -5.50 18.54
C GLN A 319 9.74 -5.49 17.05
N ARG A 320 10.77 -4.71 16.71
CA ARG A 320 11.31 -4.61 15.35
C ARG A 320 11.62 -5.97 14.76
N GLY A 321 10.99 -6.31 13.66
CA GLY A 321 11.26 -7.53 12.90
C GLY A 321 10.53 -7.67 11.58
N LYS A 322 9.37 -7.08 11.41
CA LYS A 322 8.58 -7.18 10.17
C LYS A 322 8.10 -5.78 9.77
N ALA A 323 8.48 -5.29 8.61
CA ALA A 323 7.87 -4.10 8.01
C ALA A 323 6.51 -4.52 7.44
N TYR A 324 5.42 -3.97 7.96
CA TYR A 324 4.08 -4.24 7.46
C TYR A 324 3.76 -3.39 6.23
N ASN A 325 3.07 -3.97 5.27
CA ASN A 325 2.40 -3.18 4.26
C ASN A 325 1.14 -2.57 4.86
N MET A 326 1.20 -1.27 5.20
CA MET A 326 0.09 -0.56 5.86
C MET A 326 -1.19 -0.54 5.02
N ARG A 327 -1.08 -0.54 3.67
CA ARG A 327 -2.25 -0.60 2.78
C ARG A 327 -2.96 -1.96 2.89
N TYR A 328 -2.18 -3.03 2.91
CA TYR A 328 -2.72 -4.37 3.12
C TYR A 328 -3.47 -4.49 4.45
N LEU A 329 -2.90 -3.94 5.55
CA LEU A 329 -3.56 -3.91 6.85
C LEU A 329 -4.87 -3.10 6.82
N CYS A 330 -4.91 -1.97 6.09
CA CYS A 330 -6.15 -1.22 5.85
C CYS A 330 -7.23 -2.11 5.25
N SER A 331 -6.93 -2.79 4.15
CA SER A 331 -7.88 -3.67 3.46
C SER A 331 -8.32 -4.85 4.33
N GLN A 332 -7.43 -5.40 5.16
CA GLN A 332 -7.79 -6.45 6.12
C GLN A 332 -8.77 -5.95 7.19
N MET A 333 -8.47 -4.81 7.82
CA MET A 333 -9.32 -4.24 8.87
C MET A 333 -10.72 -3.91 8.34
N GLU A 334 -10.83 -3.34 7.14
CA GLU A 334 -12.12 -3.02 6.51
C GLU A 334 -12.98 -4.27 6.23
N ARG A 335 -12.34 -5.39 5.92
CA ARG A 335 -13.04 -6.67 5.72
C ARG A 335 -13.43 -7.33 7.03
N MET A 336 -12.55 -7.30 8.03
CA MET A 336 -12.83 -7.90 9.35
C MET A 336 -13.93 -7.15 10.08
N TRP A 337 -13.98 -5.83 9.92
CA TRP A 337 -14.91 -4.95 10.64
C TRP A 337 -15.74 -4.11 9.66
N PRO A 338 -16.92 -4.58 9.25
CA PRO A 338 -17.84 -3.79 8.42
C PRO A 338 -18.12 -2.42 9.05
N GLY A 339 -18.10 -1.37 8.22
CA GLY A 339 -18.25 0.02 8.69
C GLY A 339 -16.97 0.69 9.13
N THR A 340 -15.81 0.08 8.83
CA THR A 340 -14.50 0.72 8.95
C THR A 340 -14.04 1.24 7.60
N TYR A 341 -13.30 2.36 7.65
CA TYR A 341 -12.69 3.00 6.49
C TYR A 341 -11.27 3.39 6.88
N CYS A 342 -10.27 2.81 6.22
CA CYS A 342 -8.88 2.92 6.58
C CYS A 342 -8.06 3.63 5.50
N VAL A 343 -7.23 4.59 5.89
CA VAL A 343 -6.29 5.26 4.99
C VAL A 343 -4.92 5.36 5.62
N THR A 344 -3.89 5.31 4.79
CA THR A 344 -2.53 5.60 5.26
C THR A 344 -2.32 7.10 5.36
N HIS A 345 -1.93 7.58 6.54
CA HIS A 345 -1.68 8.99 6.81
C HIS A 345 -0.44 9.15 7.70
N ASN A 346 0.52 9.99 7.30
CA ASN A 346 1.79 10.22 8.01
C ASN A 346 2.59 8.96 8.38
N GLY A 347 2.45 7.89 7.59
CA GLY A 347 3.11 6.60 7.86
C GLY A 347 2.36 5.67 8.80
N ASP A 348 1.23 6.10 9.35
CA ASP A 348 0.33 5.32 10.19
C ASP A 348 -0.97 4.98 9.44
N ILE A 349 -1.81 4.14 10.01
CA ILE A 349 -3.18 3.93 9.54
C ILE A 349 -4.12 4.84 10.33
N ALA A 350 -4.88 5.66 9.63
CA ALA A 350 -6.03 6.37 10.15
C ALA A 350 -7.30 5.59 9.81
N MET A 351 -8.05 5.15 10.82
CA MET A 351 -9.23 4.31 10.70
C MET A 351 -10.45 5.03 11.24
N LEU A 352 -11.43 5.30 10.38
CA LEU A 352 -12.76 5.74 10.77
C LEU A 352 -13.64 4.50 10.99
N PHE A 353 -14.25 4.36 12.15
CA PHE A 353 -15.10 3.23 12.51
C PHE A 353 -16.51 3.68 12.84
N ASN A 354 -17.52 3.10 12.17
CA ASN A 354 -18.93 3.28 12.47
C ASN A 354 -19.42 2.17 13.42
N GLN A 355 -19.70 2.52 14.66
CA GLN A 355 -20.12 1.58 15.69
C GLN A 355 -21.38 0.80 15.33
N LYS A 356 -22.32 1.41 14.61
CA LYS A 356 -23.64 0.84 14.34
C LYS A 356 -23.60 -0.23 13.24
N MET A 357 -22.64 -0.14 12.33
CA MET A 357 -22.47 -1.12 11.27
C MET A 357 -21.80 -2.42 11.77
N PHE A 358 -21.18 -2.38 12.92
CA PHE A 358 -20.64 -3.54 13.60
C PHE A 358 -21.77 -4.29 14.34
N SER A 359 -22.63 -4.96 13.59
CA SER A 359 -24.00 -5.29 13.89
C SER A 359 -24.26 -6.47 14.86
N LYS A 360 -23.28 -7.07 15.51
CA LYS A 360 -23.51 -8.23 16.39
C LYS A 360 -23.04 -8.05 17.83
N SER A 361 -22.41 -6.93 18.16
CA SER A 361 -21.69 -6.82 19.40
C SER A 361 -21.79 -5.43 20.01
N THR A 362 -21.67 -5.42 21.31
CA THR A 362 -21.55 -4.19 22.09
C THR A 362 -20.21 -3.51 21.74
N ASN A 363 -20.13 -2.19 21.97
CA ASN A 363 -18.89 -1.41 21.88
C ASN A 363 -17.70 -2.10 22.59
N LEU A 364 -17.99 -2.86 23.65
CA LEU A 364 -17.00 -3.62 24.42
C LEU A 364 -16.38 -4.77 23.62
N GLU A 365 -17.12 -5.40 22.73
CA GLU A 365 -16.61 -6.52 21.91
C GLU A 365 -15.70 -6.02 20.81
N PHE A 366 -16.05 -4.93 20.12
CA PHE A 366 -15.15 -4.30 19.16
C PHE A 366 -13.79 -3.97 19.79
N HIS A 367 -13.80 -3.32 20.96
CA HIS A 367 -12.55 -2.98 21.65
C HIS A 367 -11.74 -4.22 22.05
N LYS A 368 -12.39 -5.33 22.41
CA LYS A 368 -11.69 -6.59 22.71
C LYS A 368 -11.06 -7.23 21.47
N GLU A 369 -11.82 -7.30 20.37
CA GLU A 369 -11.32 -7.82 19.09
C GLU A 369 -10.17 -6.97 18.57
N MET A 370 -10.27 -5.63 18.68
CA MET A 370 -9.20 -4.72 18.32
C MET A 370 -7.93 -4.98 19.14
N VAL A 371 -8.05 -5.12 20.47
CA VAL A 371 -6.90 -5.44 21.34
C VAL A 371 -6.26 -6.77 20.94
N TYR A 372 -7.06 -7.78 20.64
CA TYR A 372 -6.55 -9.07 20.20
C TYR A 372 -5.78 -8.94 18.87
N PHE A 373 -6.38 -8.31 17.87
CA PHE A 373 -5.76 -8.08 16.57
C PHE A 373 -4.43 -7.29 16.69
N LEU A 374 -4.43 -6.20 17.46
CA LEU A 374 -3.22 -5.38 17.66
C LEU A 374 -2.09 -6.16 18.32
N ARG A 375 -2.40 -7.05 19.27
CA ARG A 375 -1.39 -7.90 19.93
C ARG A 375 -0.79 -8.91 18.97
N GLU A 376 -1.63 -9.64 18.23
CA GLU A 376 -1.18 -10.66 17.28
C GLU A 376 -0.39 -10.02 16.11
N SER A 377 -0.79 -8.83 15.70
CA SER A 377 -0.12 -8.10 14.61
C SER A 377 1.02 -7.18 15.08
N VAL A 378 1.36 -7.18 16.38
CA VAL A 378 2.43 -6.32 16.95
C VAL A 378 2.25 -4.84 16.63
N LEU A 379 0.99 -4.39 16.68
CA LEU A 379 0.59 -3.01 16.43
C LEU A 379 0.19 -2.31 17.74
N ALA A 380 0.19 -0.98 17.73
CA ALA A 380 -0.38 -0.16 18.77
C ALA A 380 -1.39 0.81 18.17
N ALA A 381 -2.44 1.14 18.92
CA ALA A 381 -3.47 2.08 18.49
C ALA A 381 -3.86 3.07 19.58
N GLY A 382 -4.15 4.29 19.15
CA GLY A 382 -4.89 5.28 19.91
C GLY A 382 -6.31 5.40 19.38
N CYS A 383 -7.27 5.66 20.26
CA CYS A 383 -8.69 5.80 19.95
C CYS A 383 -9.23 7.12 20.47
N SER A 384 -9.97 7.84 19.64
CA SER A 384 -10.68 9.07 20.00
C SER A 384 -11.85 8.81 20.95
N ARG A 385 -12.49 9.86 21.41
CA ARG A 385 -13.87 9.81 21.89
C ARG A 385 -14.81 9.54 20.72
N GLU A 386 -16.01 9.07 21.05
CA GLU A 386 -17.12 8.97 20.11
C GLU A 386 -17.55 10.34 19.60
N PHE A 387 -17.97 10.39 18.33
CA PHE A 387 -18.54 11.58 17.73
C PHE A 387 -19.63 11.21 16.71
N THR A 388 -20.56 12.11 16.47
CA THR A 388 -21.66 11.94 15.50
C THR A 388 -21.60 12.95 14.36
N ASP A 389 -20.88 14.04 14.58
CA ASP A 389 -20.67 15.10 13.58
C ASP A 389 -19.35 14.87 12.86
N ILE A 390 -19.42 14.60 11.56
CA ILE A 390 -18.24 14.33 10.70
C ILE A 390 -17.30 15.54 10.64
N SER A 391 -17.78 16.77 10.89
CA SER A 391 -16.90 17.94 11.00
C SER A 391 -15.86 17.82 12.13
N CYS A 392 -16.11 16.93 13.09
CA CYS A 392 -15.19 16.62 14.19
C CYS A 392 -14.09 15.62 13.82
N ILE A 393 -14.07 15.06 12.59
CA ILE A 393 -13.17 13.97 12.21
C ILE A 393 -11.70 14.28 12.47
N ARG A 394 -11.27 15.49 12.13
CA ARG A 394 -9.89 15.92 12.31
C ARG A 394 -9.51 16.08 13.78
N SER A 395 -10.43 16.63 14.59
CA SER A 395 -10.22 16.73 16.04
C SER A 395 -10.21 15.35 16.71
N ALA A 396 -11.05 14.43 16.24
CA ALA A 396 -11.07 13.05 16.68
C ALA A 396 -9.75 12.32 16.30
N TYR A 397 -9.24 12.54 15.09
CA TYR A 397 -7.93 12.00 14.69
C TYR A 397 -6.80 12.51 15.60
N ARG A 398 -6.77 13.82 15.91
CA ARG A 398 -5.80 14.39 16.87
C ARG A 398 -5.92 13.80 18.27
N GLN A 399 -7.14 13.48 18.72
CA GLN A 399 -7.34 12.79 19.99
C GLN A 399 -6.74 11.38 19.95
N ALA A 400 -6.94 10.64 18.86
CA ALA A 400 -6.41 9.29 18.68
C ALA A 400 -4.87 9.30 18.63
N GLU A 401 -4.26 10.20 17.85
CA GLU A 401 -2.80 10.37 17.82
C GLU A 401 -2.23 10.67 19.21
N PHE A 402 -2.86 11.61 19.92
CA PHE A 402 -2.42 11.99 21.25
C PHE A 402 -2.51 10.81 22.23
N ALA A 403 -3.63 10.07 22.20
CA ALA A 403 -3.82 8.91 23.05
C ALA A 403 -2.76 7.84 22.82
N MET A 404 -2.43 7.57 21.55
CA MET A 404 -1.37 6.63 21.19
C MET A 404 0.01 7.12 21.65
N GLU A 405 0.38 8.38 21.36
CA GLU A 405 1.67 8.96 21.78
C GLU A 405 1.85 8.91 23.31
N MET A 406 0.85 9.37 24.06
CA MET A 406 0.90 9.38 25.52
C MET A 406 0.83 7.97 26.11
N GLY A 407 0.03 7.10 25.51
CA GLY A 407 -0.10 5.71 25.94
C GLY A 407 1.19 4.94 25.81
N LEU A 408 1.83 4.96 24.66
CA LEU A 408 3.13 4.33 24.43
C LEU A 408 4.22 4.89 25.33
N ARG A 409 4.16 6.19 25.63
CA ARG A 409 5.13 6.84 26.53
C ARG A 409 4.94 6.45 28.00
N LYS A 410 3.69 6.34 28.48
CA LYS A 410 3.38 6.03 29.89
C LYS A 410 3.32 4.53 30.17
N ASN A 411 2.85 3.76 29.21
CA ASN A 411 2.62 2.33 29.37
C ASN A 411 2.77 1.58 28.04
N PHE A 412 4.00 1.37 27.64
CA PHE A 412 4.38 0.71 26.40
C PHE A 412 3.97 -0.78 26.31
N THR A 413 3.54 -1.39 27.40
CA THR A 413 3.08 -2.79 27.42
C THR A 413 1.66 -2.95 26.90
N TYR A 414 0.86 -1.89 26.91
CA TYR A 414 -0.46 -1.88 26.31
C TYR A 414 -0.37 -1.50 24.82
N CYS A 415 -1.20 -2.13 24.02
CA CYS A 415 -1.27 -1.86 22.57
C CYS A 415 -2.47 -1.00 22.17
N TYR A 416 -3.38 -0.67 23.10
CA TYR A 416 -4.60 0.07 22.83
C TYR A 416 -4.85 1.16 23.88
N HIS A 417 -4.91 2.41 23.44
CA HIS A 417 -4.96 3.59 24.30
C HIS A 417 -6.17 4.46 23.96
N LYS A 418 -7.07 4.65 24.92
CA LYS A 418 -8.26 5.52 24.74
C LYS A 418 -7.95 6.94 25.16
N PHE A 419 -8.45 7.92 24.44
CA PHE A 419 -8.25 9.33 24.75
C PHE A 419 -8.79 9.72 26.14
N ASP A 420 -9.86 9.05 26.59
CA ASP A 420 -10.42 9.30 27.93
C ASP A 420 -9.41 9.11 29.05
N ASP A 421 -8.47 8.17 28.90
CA ASP A 421 -7.43 7.91 29.90
C ASP A 421 -6.36 9.01 29.94
N TYR A 422 -6.30 9.86 28.91
CA TYR A 422 -5.25 10.88 28.69
C TYR A 422 -5.82 12.29 28.53
N GLY A 423 -7.13 12.52 28.77
CA GLY A 423 -7.77 13.81 28.55
C GLY A 423 -7.13 14.95 29.37
N LEU A 424 -6.76 14.66 30.64
CA LEU A 424 -6.06 15.65 31.47
C LEU A 424 -4.67 15.96 30.90
N ASP A 425 -3.95 14.96 30.43
CA ASP A 425 -2.62 15.15 29.82
C ASP A 425 -2.73 16.02 28.55
N PHE A 426 -3.80 15.82 27.78
CA PHE A 426 -4.09 16.65 26.62
C PHE A 426 -4.30 18.12 27.00
N LEU A 427 -5.14 18.37 27.99
CA LEU A 427 -5.40 19.72 28.48
C LEU A 427 -4.13 20.39 29.01
N VAL A 428 -3.32 19.67 29.79
CA VAL A 428 -2.06 20.18 30.31
C VAL A 428 -1.08 20.48 29.16
N LYS A 429 -0.87 19.53 28.20
CA LYS A 429 0.08 19.73 27.09
C LYS A 429 -0.28 20.93 26.25
N TYR A 430 -1.55 21.07 25.84
CA TYR A 430 -2.00 22.14 24.95
C TYR A 430 -2.30 23.45 25.70
N GLY A 431 -2.73 23.38 26.97
CA GLY A 431 -2.94 24.55 27.81
C GLY A 431 -1.62 25.25 28.20
N VAL A 432 -0.58 24.48 28.46
CA VAL A 432 0.77 25.02 28.71
C VAL A 432 1.42 25.51 27.41
N GLY A 433 1.17 24.81 26.29
CA GLY A 433 1.75 25.16 24.99
C GLY A 433 3.28 25.21 25.03
N ASN A 434 3.85 26.35 24.66
CA ASN A 434 5.30 26.58 24.62
C ASN A 434 5.83 27.31 25.88
N PHE A 435 4.99 27.52 26.89
CA PHE A 435 5.44 28.17 28.11
C PHE A 435 6.27 27.23 29.00
N LEU A 436 7.21 27.80 29.73
CA LEU A 436 7.93 27.10 30.77
C LEU A 436 7.09 27.01 32.06
N PRO A 437 7.33 26.02 32.93
CA PRO A 437 6.61 25.91 34.21
C PRO A 437 6.61 27.18 35.03
N GLU A 438 7.74 27.93 35.03
CA GLU A 438 7.88 29.20 35.74
C GLU A 438 6.91 30.29 35.24
N GLN A 439 6.38 30.14 34.04
CA GLN A 439 5.47 31.12 33.42
C GLN A 439 3.99 30.79 33.63
N VAL A 440 3.66 29.53 33.95
CA VAL A 440 2.26 29.05 34.00
C VAL A 440 1.88 28.32 35.29
N CYS A 441 2.85 27.97 36.15
CA CYS A 441 2.54 27.35 37.43
C CYS A 441 2.32 28.39 38.54
N SER A 442 1.67 27.96 39.62
CA SER A 442 1.50 28.77 40.84
C SER A 442 2.85 29.31 41.31
N ARG A 443 2.89 30.61 41.56
CA ARG A 443 4.11 31.29 42.05
C ARG A 443 4.51 30.79 43.42
N GLU A 444 3.53 30.50 44.25
CA GLU A 444 3.65 29.96 45.61
C GLU A 444 4.30 28.58 45.54
N LEU A 445 3.83 27.72 44.65
CA LEU A 445 4.41 26.39 44.44
C LEU A 445 5.87 26.47 43.94
N LEU A 446 6.14 27.34 43.02
CA LEU A 446 7.49 27.58 42.49
C LEU A 446 8.43 28.15 43.58
N ALA A 447 7.92 29.02 44.46
CA ALA A 447 8.69 29.54 45.60
C ALA A 447 9.03 28.42 46.58
N LEU A 448 8.04 27.55 46.88
CA LEU A 448 8.27 26.39 47.76
C LEU A 448 9.27 25.40 47.18
N TYR A 449 9.19 25.13 45.88
CA TYR A 449 10.11 24.27 45.16
C TYR A 449 11.56 24.80 45.22
N ARG A 450 11.75 26.11 45.01
CA ARG A 450 13.08 26.78 45.14
C ARG A 450 13.58 26.73 46.57
N TYR A 451 12.71 27.02 47.57
CA TYR A 451 13.07 26.95 48.99
C TYR A 451 13.56 25.57 49.38
N ASP A 452 12.89 24.50 48.94
CA ASP A 452 13.34 23.12 49.21
C ASP A 452 14.73 22.83 48.66
N ARG A 453 15.07 23.33 47.45
CA ARG A 453 16.41 23.15 46.86
C ARG A 453 17.51 23.92 47.59
N GLU A 454 17.18 25.11 48.09
CA GLU A 454 18.15 25.96 48.83
C GLU A 454 18.38 25.49 50.26
N ASN A 455 17.37 24.87 50.88
CA ASN A 455 17.41 24.51 52.29
C ASN A 455 17.39 23.01 52.58
N GLU A 456 17.50 22.19 51.55
CA GLU A 456 17.48 20.71 51.63
C GLU A 456 16.26 20.18 52.38
N THR A 457 15.07 20.84 52.20
CA THR A 457 13.81 20.46 52.82
C THR A 457 12.96 19.61 51.84
N SER A 458 11.77 19.17 52.28
CA SER A 458 10.85 18.35 51.45
C SER A 458 9.40 18.85 51.59
N TYR A 459 9.21 20.14 51.64
CA TYR A 459 7.91 20.76 51.79
C TYR A 459 7.04 20.63 50.51
N TYR A 460 7.67 20.74 49.32
CA TYR A 460 7.05 20.48 48.03
C TYR A 460 6.41 19.07 48.00
N LYS A 461 7.18 18.04 48.38
CA LYS A 461 6.70 16.66 48.46
C LYS A 461 5.61 16.50 49.50
N THR A 462 5.70 17.22 50.62
CA THR A 462 4.67 17.19 51.68
C THR A 462 3.34 17.77 51.16
N LEU A 463 3.37 18.93 50.49
CA LEU A 463 2.21 19.59 49.90
C LEU A 463 1.59 18.78 48.76
N LEU A 464 2.43 18.22 47.87
CA LEU A 464 1.99 17.31 46.79
C LEU A 464 1.26 16.09 47.34
N THR A 465 1.81 15.44 48.38
CA THR A 465 1.18 14.28 49.02
C THR A 465 -0.14 14.65 49.65
N TYR A 466 -0.20 15.81 50.30
CA TYR A 466 -1.43 16.34 50.92
C TYR A 466 -2.53 16.61 49.87
N ALA A 467 -2.19 17.28 48.80
CA ALA A 467 -3.12 17.55 47.70
C ALA A 467 -3.63 16.25 47.02
N ARG A 468 -2.74 15.30 46.74
CA ARG A 468 -3.09 13.99 46.13
C ARG A 468 -3.98 13.11 47.00
N LEU A 469 -3.85 13.23 48.32
CA LEU A 469 -4.68 12.52 49.29
C LEU A 469 -5.89 13.35 49.75
N GLN A 470 -6.39 14.22 48.86
CA GLN A 470 -7.60 15.03 49.09
C GLN A 470 -7.55 15.84 50.38
N TYR A 471 -6.38 16.39 50.67
CA TYR A 471 -6.15 17.23 51.85
C TYR A 471 -6.41 16.51 53.19
N ASN A 472 -6.18 15.18 53.22
CA ASN A 472 -6.32 14.38 54.44
C ASN A 472 -4.98 14.29 55.19
N ALA A 473 -4.88 15.02 56.32
CA ALA A 473 -3.65 15.09 57.10
C ALA A 473 -3.19 13.75 57.70
N VAL A 474 -4.12 12.87 58.07
CA VAL A 474 -3.78 11.56 58.65
C VAL A 474 -3.23 10.62 57.58
N ALA A 475 -3.92 10.56 56.45
CA ALA A 475 -3.46 9.76 55.30
C ALA A 475 -2.10 10.26 54.77
N SER A 476 -1.90 11.57 54.72
CA SER A 476 -0.67 12.20 54.26
C SER A 476 0.52 11.93 55.17
N ALA A 477 0.34 12.04 56.47
CA ALA A 477 1.38 11.71 57.47
C ALA A 477 1.81 10.24 57.33
N LYS A 478 0.84 9.32 57.17
CA LYS A 478 1.10 7.89 56.94
C LYS A 478 1.85 7.64 55.61
N ALA A 479 1.45 8.28 54.56
CA ALA A 479 2.11 8.13 53.25
C ALA A 479 3.54 8.68 53.21
N LEU A 480 3.80 9.71 54.02
CA LEU A 480 5.14 10.31 54.19
C LEU A 480 6.00 9.59 55.23
N TYR A 481 5.47 8.58 55.89
CA TYR A 481 6.13 7.85 57.01
C TYR A 481 6.57 8.77 58.14
N ILE A 482 5.77 9.80 58.49
CA ILE A 482 6.02 10.73 59.60
C ILE A 482 4.89 10.72 60.60
N HIS A 483 5.15 11.16 61.82
CA HIS A 483 4.11 11.33 62.81
C HIS A 483 3.18 12.48 62.43
N ARG A 484 1.89 12.39 62.84
CA ARG A 484 0.88 13.41 62.54
C ARG A 484 1.29 14.81 63.01
N SER A 485 1.87 14.94 64.20
CA SER A 485 2.40 16.23 64.70
C SER A 485 3.47 16.82 63.78
N SER A 486 4.40 16.00 63.32
CA SER A 486 5.43 16.44 62.39
C SER A 486 4.86 16.89 61.03
N PHE A 487 3.79 16.24 60.59
CA PHE A 487 3.06 16.68 59.39
C PHE A 487 2.41 18.04 59.60
N ILE A 488 1.74 18.25 60.77
CA ILE A 488 1.09 19.52 61.09
C ILE A 488 2.16 20.64 61.13
N ASN A 489 3.25 20.45 61.84
CA ASN A 489 4.35 21.43 61.90
C ASN A 489 4.92 21.77 60.52
N ARG A 490 5.06 20.75 59.61
CA ARG A 490 5.45 21.01 58.22
C ARG A 490 4.42 21.85 57.48
N MET A 491 3.13 21.57 57.63
CA MET A 491 2.04 22.34 57.01
C MET A 491 1.95 23.78 57.51
N GLU A 492 2.19 24.00 58.82
CA GLU A 492 2.32 25.34 59.40
C GLU A 492 3.51 26.09 58.77
N ARG A 493 4.66 25.44 58.66
CA ARG A 493 5.81 26.06 58.01
C ARG A 493 5.58 26.35 56.52
N ILE A 494 4.90 25.48 55.79
CA ILE A 494 4.47 25.74 54.42
C ILE A 494 3.61 26.99 54.33
N ARG A 495 2.59 27.14 55.23
CA ARG A 495 1.73 28.33 55.24
C ARG A 495 2.48 29.63 55.58
N GLU A 496 3.55 29.56 56.35
CA GLU A 496 4.41 30.72 56.63
C GLU A 496 5.28 31.12 55.39
N LEU A 497 5.65 30.13 54.57
CA LEU A 497 6.49 30.35 53.41
C LEU A 497 5.74 30.80 52.18
N ILE A 498 4.47 30.34 52.05
CA ILE A 498 3.65 30.61 50.88
C ILE A 498 2.20 31.00 51.32
N HIS A 499 1.63 31.97 50.62
CA HIS A 499 0.26 32.43 50.85
C HIS A 499 -0.68 31.70 49.90
N LEU A 500 -1.12 30.49 50.29
CA LEU A 500 -2.03 29.67 49.52
C LEU A 500 -3.28 29.35 50.34
N ASP A 501 -4.45 29.74 49.83
CA ASP A 501 -5.72 29.36 50.47
C ASP A 501 -6.17 27.97 49.98
N LEU A 502 -5.85 26.96 50.78
CA LEU A 502 -6.25 25.59 50.48
C LEU A 502 -7.77 25.31 50.71
N GLU A 503 -8.55 26.27 51.14
CA GLU A 503 -10.01 26.15 51.19
C GLU A 503 -10.67 26.65 49.89
N ASP A 504 -9.98 27.50 49.12
CA ASP A 504 -10.45 27.95 47.80
C ASP A 504 -10.35 26.82 46.76
N PRO A 505 -11.47 26.39 46.13
CA PRO A 505 -11.45 25.36 45.09
C PRO A 505 -10.60 25.71 43.85
N GLU A 506 -10.55 26.98 43.44
CA GLU A 506 -9.78 27.44 42.27
C GLU A 506 -8.28 27.35 42.55
N GLU A 507 -7.84 27.76 43.74
CA GLU A 507 -6.44 27.65 44.15
C GLU A 507 -6.01 26.17 44.30
N ARG A 508 -6.88 25.30 44.84
CA ARG A 508 -6.65 23.86 44.87
C ARG A 508 -6.49 23.27 43.49
N LEU A 509 -7.37 23.65 42.54
CA LEU A 509 -7.29 23.16 41.15
C LEU A 509 -6.02 23.64 40.48
N TYR A 510 -5.69 24.92 40.62
CA TYR A 510 -4.49 25.49 40.02
C TYR A 510 -3.20 24.89 40.60
N LEU A 511 -3.20 24.60 41.90
CA LEU A 511 -2.10 23.90 42.55
C LEU A 511 -1.89 22.48 42.00
N LEU A 512 -2.98 21.70 41.84
CA LEU A 512 -2.93 20.36 41.28
C LEU A 512 -2.44 20.35 39.84
N LEU A 513 -2.91 21.28 38.98
CA LEU A 513 -2.43 21.47 37.63
C LEU A 513 -0.95 21.84 37.61
N SER A 514 -0.53 22.75 38.49
CA SER A 514 0.89 23.16 38.59
C SER A 514 1.80 21.99 38.96
N PHE A 515 1.39 21.13 39.89
CA PHE A 515 2.11 19.90 40.22
C PHE A 515 2.25 19.00 38.99
N ARG A 516 1.15 18.83 38.22
CA ARG A 516 1.14 17.98 37.03
C ARG A 516 2.08 18.51 35.94
N ILE A 517 2.09 19.83 35.71
CA ILE A 517 2.99 20.50 34.76
C ILE A 517 4.45 20.31 35.17
N MET A 518 4.77 20.52 36.43
CA MET A 518 6.12 20.34 36.98
C MET A 518 6.64 18.89 36.81
N GLU A 519 5.78 17.89 37.08
CA GLU A 519 6.13 16.48 36.90
C GLU A 519 6.40 16.13 35.44
N GLU A 520 5.58 16.61 34.50
CA GLU A 520 5.81 16.38 33.08
C GLU A 520 7.08 17.05 32.55
N TYR A 521 7.39 18.24 33.07
CA TYR A 521 8.59 18.97 32.70
C TYR A 521 9.85 18.25 33.22
N SER A 522 9.84 17.85 34.49
CA SER A 522 10.96 17.10 35.10
C SER A 522 11.24 15.77 34.39
N SER A 523 10.18 15.10 33.90
CA SER A 523 10.34 13.85 33.13
C SER A 523 10.99 14.07 31.76
N LYS A 524 10.87 15.27 31.18
CA LYS A 524 11.49 15.65 29.89
C LYS A 524 12.93 16.11 30.03
N SER A 525 13.26 16.81 31.13
CA SER A 525 14.61 17.34 31.39
C SER A 525 15.60 16.30 31.90
N GLY A 526 15.16 15.07 32.21
CA GLY A 526 16.03 14.02 32.74
C GLY A 526 16.52 14.27 34.18
N GLU A 527 16.04 15.30 34.83
CA GLU A 527 16.26 15.53 36.27
C GLU A 527 15.33 14.60 37.07
N LYS A 528 15.90 13.50 37.58
CA LYS A 528 15.29 12.62 38.59
C LYS A 528 15.59 13.10 39.98
#